data_4b099c61a8965e01b33947c99bb5250f
#
_entry.id   4b099c61a8965e01b33947c99bb5250f
#
_cell.length_a   1.000
_cell.length_b   1.000
_cell.length_c   1.000
_cell.angle_alpha   90.00
_cell.angle_beta   90.00
_cell.angle_gamma   90.00
#
_symmetry.space_group_name_H-M   'P 1'
#
loop_
_entity.id
_entity.type
_entity.pdbx_description
1 polymer ?
#
loop_
_entity_poly.entity_id
_entity_poly.type
_entity_poly.pdbx_seq_one_letter_code
_entity_poly.pdbx_strand_id
1 'polypeptide(L)'
;MHKPINHPSVSVSATYSAAIEVLAPTRWLFISGQVGRDSNRNIPDGIEAQAEIAWHNLVTILTEGGMTIDDIADTTLYLVRREDNAGYERVRAKWLGDRRPASTKIYVAGLADPRMLCEIQAVAIK
;
A
#
# COMPACT_ATOMS: atom_id res chain seq x y z
N MET A 1 18.99 1.09 1.97
CA MET A 1 18.98 -0.37 2.22
C MET A 1 17.91 -0.72 3.23
N HIS A 2 16.92 -1.47 2.79
CA HIS A 2 15.80 -1.89 3.64
C HIS A 2 16.10 -3.24 4.28
N LYS A 3 16.02 -3.29 5.60
CA LYS A 3 16.28 -4.52 6.36
C LYS A 3 15.02 -4.90 7.12
N PRO A 4 14.39 -6.04 6.78
CA PRO A 4 13.24 -6.51 7.53
C PRO A 4 13.63 -6.99 8.92
N ILE A 5 12.81 -6.68 9.91
CA ILE A 5 12.97 -7.14 11.28
C ILE A 5 11.70 -7.88 11.67
N ASN A 6 11.88 -9.14 12.03
CA ASN A 6 10.83 -10.03 12.53
C ASN A 6 11.33 -10.73 13.78
N HIS A 7 10.44 -11.19 14.65
CA HIS A 7 10.83 -11.89 15.87
C HIS A 7 9.88 -13.09 16.10
N PRO A 8 10.41 -14.24 16.53
CA PRO A 8 9.59 -15.46 16.64
C PRO A 8 8.47 -15.38 17.69
N SER A 9 8.56 -14.47 18.67
CA SER A 9 7.48 -14.25 19.64
C SER A 9 6.42 -13.25 19.18
N VAL A 10 6.57 -12.69 17.99
CA VAL A 10 5.58 -11.82 17.34
C VAL A 10 5.03 -12.56 16.13
N SER A 11 3.73 -12.51 15.92
CA SER A 11 3.10 -13.16 14.77
C SER A 11 3.78 -12.76 13.48
N VAL A 12 4.24 -13.74 12.71
CA VAL A 12 4.95 -13.54 11.44
C VAL A 12 3.95 -13.58 10.29
N SER A 13 4.00 -12.57 9.45
CA SER A 13 3.18 -12.53 8.24
C SER A 13 3.94 -13.07 7.03
N ALA A 14 3.22 -13.70 6.12
CA ALA A 14 3.74 -14.07 4.81
C ALA A 14 3.78 -12.90 3.82
N THR A 15 3.14 -11.76 4.14
CA THR A 15 2.92 -10.66 3.19
C THR A 15 3.51 -9.31 3.61
N TYR A 16 3.99 -9.19 4.84
CA TYR A 16 4.64 -7.96 5.31
C TYR A 16 5.67 -8.28 6.39
N SER A 17 6.53 -7.32 6.72
CA SER A 17 7.49 -7.42 7.80
C SER A 17 6.94 -6.75 9.06
N ALA A 18 7.35 -7.24 10.23
CA ALA A 18 6.97 -6.61 11.49
C ALA A 18 7.55 -5.20 11.61
N ALA A 19 8.76 -5.00 11.07
CA ALA A 19 9.37 -3.67 10.95
C ALA A 19 10.33 -3.65 9.76
N ILE A 20 10.62 -2.45 9.28
CA ILE A 20 11.67 -2.20 8.29
C ILE A 20 12.63 -1.18 8.88
N GLU A 21 13.89 -1.54 8.95
CA GLU A 21 14.98 -0.61 9.27
C GLU A 21 15.59 -0.12 7.96
N VAL A 22 15.78 1.19 7.84
CA VAL A 22 16.48 1.79 6.70
C VAL A 22 17.75 2.44 7.23
N LEU A 23 18.92 1.95 6.77
CA LEU A 23 20.21 2.43 7.24
C LEU A 23 20.69 3.58 6.35
N ALA A 24 21.16 4.66 7.01
CA ALA A 24 21.71 5.85 6.37
C ALA A 24 20.82 6.38 5.22
N PRO A 25 19.54 6.65 5.47
CA PRO A 25 18.65 7.12 4.43
C PRO A 25 19.01 8.55 4.02
N THR A 26 18.83 8.85 2.73
CA THR A 26 19.09 10.18 2.18
C THR A 26 17.83 10.89 1.73
N ARG A 27 16.76 10.13 1.44
CA ARG A 27 15.52 10.68 0.91
C ARG A 27 14.32 9.96 1.49
N TRP A 28 13.29 10.73 1.80
CA TRP A 28 11.97 10.24 2.21
C TRP A 28 10.92 10.77 1.25
N LEU A 29 9.97 9.92 0.86
CA LEU A 29 8.82 10.32 0.07
C LEU A 29 7.55 9.87 0.82
N PHE A 30 6.79 10.85 1.28
CA PHE A 30 5.51 10.63 1.94
C PHE A 30 4.41 10.71 0.89
N ILE A 31 3.74 9.60 0.63
CA ILE A 31 2.72 9.53 -0.42
C ILE A 31 1.35 9.59 0.23
N SER A 32 0.57 10.60 -0.14
CA SER A 32 -0.81 10.76 0.30
C SER A 32 -1.64 9.53 -0.07
N GLY A 33 -2.71 9.30 0.67
CA GLY A 33 -3.63 8.19 0.39
C GLY A 33 -4.09 8.19 -1.08
N GLN A 34 -3.88 7.06 -1.75
CA GLN A 34 -4.31 6.83 -3.12
C GLN A 34 -5.54 5.94 -3.12
N VAL A 35 -6.53 6.34 -3.87
CA VAL A 35 -7.82 5.65 -3.99
C VAL A 35 -8.02 5.12 -5.40
N GLY A 36 -9.03 4.29 -5.59
CA GLY A 36 -9.39 3.73 -6.90
C GLY A 36 -10.13 4.74 -7.78
N ARG A 37 -9.49 5.86 -8.04
CA ARG A 37 -10.01 6.93 -8.88
C ARG A 37 -8.97 7.27 -9.95
N ASP A 38 -9.37 7.20 -11.22
CA ASP A 38 -8.47 7.49 -12.34
C ASP A 38 -8.27 9.00 -12.56
N SER A 39 -7.44 9.35 -13.55
CA SER A 39 -7.14 10.75 -13.88
C SER A 39 -8.35 11.53 -14.39
N ASN A 40 -9.39 10.85 -14.86
CA ASN A 40 -10.65 11.45 -15.28
C ASN A 40 -11.67 11.51 -14.13
N ARG A 41 -11.25 11.16 -12.91
CA ARG A 41 -12.05 11.15 -11.69
C ARG A 41 -13.15 10.08 -11.68
N ASN A 42 -13.00 9.03 -12.49
CA ASN A 42 -13.90 7.90 -12.49
C ASN A 42 -13.50 6.90 -11.39
N ILE A 43 -14.50 6.37 -10.69
CA ILE A 43 -14.33 5.36 -9.65
C ILE A 43 -15.07 4.11 -10.14
N PRO A 44 -14.37 3.04 -10.52
CA PRO A 44 -15.01 1.81 -10.99
C PRO A 44 -15.68 1.06 -9.83
N ASP A 45 -16.61 0.19 -10.16
CA ASP A 45 -17.23 -0.70 -9.18
C ASP A 45 -16.28 -1.85 -8.83
N GLY A 46 -16.35 -2.27 -7.56
CA GLY A 46 -15.64 -3.45 -7.09
C GLY A 46 -14.23 -3.18 -6.61
N ILE A 47 -13.81 -4.01 -5.64
CA ILE A 47 -12.55 -3.82 -4.93
C ILE A 47 -11.32 -4.04 -5.82
N GLU A 48 -11.34 -5.06 -6.69
CA GLU A 48 -10.16 -5.37 -7.50
C GLU A 48 -9.86 -4.25 -8.49
N ALA A 49 -10.88 -3.73 -9.17
CA ALA A 49 -10.73 -2.62 -10.10
C ALA A 49 -10.22 -1.36 -9.39
N GLN A 50 -10.77 -1.05 -8.23
CA GLN A 50 -10.34 0.10 -7.44
C GLN A 50 -8.91 -0.07 -6.92
N ALA A 51 -8.56 -1.25 -6.41
CA ALA A 51 -7.22 -1.53 -5.90
C ALA A 51 -6.16 -1.43 -7.00
N GLU A 52 -6.45 -1.91 -8.21
CA GLU A 52 -5.55 -1.77 -9.36
C GLU A 52 -5.23 -0.29 -9.64
N ILE A 53 -6.23 0.56 -9.66
CA ILE A 53 -6.04 1.99 -9.89
C ILE A 53 -5.26 2.62 -8.74
N ALA A 54 -5.60 2.29 -7.49
CA ALA A 54 -4.91 2.83 -6.32
C ALA A 54 -3.41 2.48 -6.33
N TRP A 55 -3.06 1.24 -6.61
CA TRP A 55 -1.67 0.81 -6.74
C TRP A 55 -0.97 1.46 -7.93
N HIS A 56 -1.64 1.53 -9.08
CA HIS A 56 -1.11 2.22 -10.25
C HIS A 56 -0.78 3.69 -9.93
N ASN A 57 -1.70 4.39 -9.27
CA ASN A 57 -1.50 5.78 -8.88
C ASN A 57 -0.30 5.91 -7.93
N LEU A 58 -0.21 5.04 -6.92
CA LEU A 58 0.88 5.05 -5.95
C LEU A 58 2.24 4.85 -6.63
N VAL A 59 2.35 3.86 -7.52
CA VAL A 59 3.60 3.58 -8.24
C VAL A 59 3.94 4.70 -9.23
N THR A 60 2.94 5.32 -9.83
CA THR A 60 3.15 6.50 -10.69
C THR A 60 3.79 7.65 -9.89
N ILE A 61 3.29 7.93 -8.70
CA ILE A 61 3.85 8.97 -7.82
C ILE A 61 5.26 8.60 -7.35
N LEU A 62 5.50 7.35 -6.99
CA LEU A 62 6.84 6.85 -6.66
C LEU A 62 7.83 7.14 -7.79
N THR A 63 7.46 6.80 -9.00
CA THR A 63 8.28 6.98 -10.20
C THR A 63 8.56 8.46 -10.45
N GLU A 64 7.56 9.31 -10.34
CA GLU A 64 7.72 10.76 -10.47
C GLU A 64 8.68 11.31 -9.39
N GLY A 65 8.65 10.75 -8.19
CA GLY A 65 9.58 11.07 -7.11
C GLY A 65 10.98 10.49 -7.28
N GLY A 66 11.24 9.77 -8.36
CA GLY A 66 12.55 9.14 -8.62
C GLY A 66 12.81 7.92 -7.73
N MET A 67 11.77 7.27 -7.28
CA MET A 67 11.83 6.06 -6.47
C MET A 67 11.12 4.89 -7.16
N THR A 68 11.30 3.71 -6.62
CA THR A 68 10.66 2.48 -7.13
C THR A 68 9.89 1.79 -6.01
N ILE A 69 9.16 0.77 -6.39
CA ILE A 69 8.40 -0.05 -5.43
C ILE A 69 9.31 -0.70 -4.38
N ASP A 70 10.59 -0.91 -4.70
CA ASP A 70 11.59 -1.44 -3.76
C ASP A 70 11.92 -0.46 -2.63
N ASP A 71 11.62 0.81 -2.83
CA ASP A 71 11.89 1.86 -1.83
C ASP A 71 10.72 2.02 -0.83
N ILE A 72 9.62 1.30 -1.00
CA ILE A 72 8.50 1.34 -0.06
C ILE A 72 8.92 0.71 1.27
N ALA A 73 8.96 1.52 2.33
CA ALA A 73 9.29 1.06 3.68
C ALA A 73 8.05 0.69 4.48
N ASP A 74 6.97 1.44 4.31
CA ASP A 74 5.75 1.29 5.08
C ASP A 74 4.51 1.56 4.23
N THR A 75 3.45 0.79 4.47
CA THR A 75 2.14 1.00 3.87
C THR A 75 1.07 0.99 4.93
N THR A 76 0.06 1.85 4.77
CA THR A 76 -1.18 1.78 5.53
C THR A 76 -2.32 1.59 4.55
N LEU A 77 -3.10 0.55 4.79
CA LEU A 77 -4.26 0.21 3.98
C LEU A 77 -5.54 0.47 4.76
N TYR A 78 -6.44 1.19 4.14
CA TYR A 78 -7.78 1.43 4.66
C TYR A 78 -8.79 0.69 3.77
N LEU A 79 -9.57 -0.20 4.37
CA LEU A 79 -10.69 -0.89 3.72
C LEU A 79 -11.99 -0.50 4.42
N VAL A 80 -13.08 -0.45 3.67
CA VAL A 80 -14.41 -0.14 4.22
C VAL A 80 -15.14 -1.42 4.62
N ARG A 81 -15.01 -2.49 3.81
CA ARG A 81 -15.75 -3.74 4.01
C ARG A 81 -14.78 -4.91 4.17
N ARG A 82 -15.06 -5.77 5.16
CA ARG A 82 -14.23 -6.97 5.40
C ARG A 82 -14.26 -7.95 4.23
N GLU A 83 -15.38 -8.03 3.54
CA GLU A 83 -15.55 -8.89 2.36
C GLU A 83 -14.63 -8.52 1.19
N ASP A 84 -14.09 -7.31 1.17
CA ASP A 84 -13.18 -6.84 0.12
C ASP A 84 -11.73 -7.26 0.36
N ASN A 85 -11.40 -7.82 1.52
CA ASN A 85 -10.02 -8.13 1.88
C ASN A 85 -9.35 -9.10 0.89
N ALA A 86 -10.02 -10.18 0.53
CA ALA A 86 -9.44 -11.17 -0.38
C ALA A 86 -9.17 -10.59 -1.78
N GLY A 87 -10.09 -9.80 -2.32
CA GLY A 87 -9.91 -9.14 -3.62
C GLY A 87 -8.78 -8.12 -3.59
N TYR A 88 -8.70 -7.34 -2.53
CA TYR A 88 -7.59 -6.41 -2.34
C TYR A 88 -6.25 -7.14 -2.29
N GLU A 89 -6.14 -8.22 -1.51
CA GLU A 89 -4.89 -8.95 -1.35
C GLU A 89 -4.41 -9.60 -2.66
N ARG A 90 -5.32 -10.02 -3.53
CA ARG A 90 -4.95 -10.52 -4.87
C ARG A 90 -4.24 -9.46 -5.69
N VAL A 91 -4.75 -8.24 -5.68
CA VAL A 91 -4.14 -7.11 -6.40
C VAL A 91 -2.80 -6.73 -5.77
N ARG A 92 -2.76 -6.62 -4.45
CA ARG A 92 -1.54 -6.29 -3.71
C ARG A 92 -0.41 -7.27 -4.05
N ALA A 93 -0.71 -8.57 -4.07
CA ALA A 93 0.28 -9.60 -4.36
C ALA A 93 0.90 -9.44 -5.77
N LYS A 94 0.11 -9.00 -6.75
CA LYS A 94 0.62 -8.75 -8.10
C LYS A 94 1.59 -7.57 -8.13
N TRP A 95 1.30 -6.50 -7.37
CA TRP A 95 2.14 -5.31 -7.34
C TRP A 95 3.41 -5.48 -6.50
N LEU A 96 3.29 -6.06 -5.30
CA LEU A 96 4.41 -6.20 -4.38
C LEU A 96 5.27 -7.44 -4.65
N GLY A 97 4.70 -8.52 -5.17
CA GLY A 97 5.45 -9.76 -5.35
C GLY A 97 6.03 -10.26 -4.03
N ASP A 98 7.33 -10.49 -3.99
CA ASP A 98 8.04 -10.98 -2.80
C ASP A 98 8.43 -9.88 -1.82
N ARG A 99 8.11 -8.63 -2.10
CA ARG A 99 8.44 -7.51 -1.22
C ARG A 99 7.59 -7.55 0.03
N ARG A 100 8.21 -7.24 1.17
CA ARG A 100 7.58 -7.34 2.49
C ARG A 100 7.81 -6.05 3.29
N PRO A 101 7.28 -4.90 2.83
CA PRO A 101 7.37 -3.67 3.62
C PRO A 101 6.62 -3.82 4.94
N ALA A 102 6.86 -2.92 5.88
CA ALA A 102 6.00 -2.78 7.04
C ALA A 102 4.58 -2.43 6.55
N SER A 103 3.57 -2.91 7.23
CA SER A 103 2.19 -2.72 6.78
C SER A 103 1.21 -2.73 7.94
N THR A 104 0.21 -1.87 7.85
CA THR A 104 -0.93 -1.83 8.76
C THR A 104 -2.21 -1.81 7.94
N LYS A 105 -3.16 -2.67 8.29
CA LYS A 105 -4.48 -2.72 7.64
C LYS A 105 -5.54 -2.32 8.65
N ILE A 106 -6.42 -1.40 8.27
CA ILE A 106 -7.48 -0.87 9.12
C ILE A 106 -8.79 -0.90 8.34
N TYR A 107 -9.87 -1.31 9.00
CA TYR A 107 -11.22 -1.15 8.48
C TYR A 107 -11.80 0.13 9.06
N VAL A 108 -12.33 0.98 8.18
CA VAL A 108 -12.85 2.30 8.52
C VAL A 108 -14.33 2.42 8.15
N ALA A 109 -15.01 3.37 8.77
CA ALA A 109 -16.44 3.59 8.52
C ALA A 109 -16.74 4.06 7.09
N GLY A 110 -15.82 4.76 6.46
CA GLY A 110 -15.95 5.27 5.10
C GLY A 110 -14.74 6.07 4.69
N LEU A 111 -14.62 6.33 3.40
CA LEU A 111 -13.59 7.16 2.79
C LEU A 111 -14.21 8.47 2.28
N ALA A 112 -13.42 9.30 1.60
CA ALA A 112 -13.84 10.62 1.18
C ALA A 112 -15.08 10.62 0.24
N ASP A 113 -15.20 9.57 -0.58
CA ASP A 113 -16.39 9.37 -1.43
C ASP A 113 -17.00 8.01 -1.04
N PRO A 114 -18.35 7.92 -0.91
CA PRO A 114 -19.00 6.67 -0.49
C PRO A 114 -18.81 5.49 -1.45
N ARG A 115 -18.39 5.73 -2.69
CA ARG A 115 -18.08 4.68 -3.66
C ARG A 115 -16.69 4.08 -3.47
N MET A 116 -15.81 4.76 -2.74
CA MET A 116 -14.45 4.30 -2.50
C MET A 116 -14.44 3.13 -1.51
N LEU A 117 -13.77 2.04 -1.88
CA LEU A 117 -13.70 0.81 -1.09
C LEU A 117 -12.34 0.60 -0.43
N CYS A 118 -11.29 1.25 -0.95
CA CYS A 118 -9.94 1.16 -0.39
C CYS A 118 -9.16 2.45 -0.59
N GLU A 119 -8.17 2.63 0.26
CA GLU A 119 -7.19 3.72 0.18
C GLU A 119 -5.84 3.18 0.66
N ILE A 120 -4.76 3.55 -0.02
CA ILE A 120 -3.41 3.12 0.30
C ILE A 120 -2.53 4.33 0.53
N GLN A 121 -1.87 4.37 1.67
CA GLN A 121 -0.87 5.37 2.03
C GLN A 121 0.49 4.68 2.14
N ALA A 122 1.55 5.33 1.72
CA ALA A 122 2.88 4.74 1.78
C ALA A 122 3.95 5.76 2.15
N VAL A 123 5.03 5.26 2.73
CA VAL A 123 6.28 6.00 2.92
C VAL A 123 7.36 5.22 2.19
N ALA A 124 8.05 5.87 1.26
CA ALA A 124 9.20 5.31 0.57
C ALA A 124 10.47 6.01 1.08
N ILE A 125 11.53 5.24 1.26
CA ILE A 125 12.79 5.72 1.82
C ILE A 125 13.95 5.16 0.99
N LYS A 126 14.90 6.04 0.66
CA LYS A 126 16.06 5.64 -0.12
C LYS A 126 17.34 6.22 0.45
#